data_ee9d72d2957277f971e266136d8820d0
#
_entry.id   ee9d72d2957277f971e266136d8820d0
#
_cell.length_a   1.000
_cell.length_b   1.000
_cell.length_c   1.000
_cell.angle_alpha   90.00
_cell.angle_beta   90.00
_cell.angle_gamma   90.00
#
_symmetry.space_group_name_H-M   'P 1'
#
loop_
_entity.id
_entity.type
_entity.pdbx_description
1 polymer ?
#
loop_
_entity_poly.entity_id
_entity_poly.type
_entity_poly.pdbx_seq_one_letter_code
_entity_poly.pdbx_strand_id
1 'polypeptide(L)'
;MSSWHLPAAALAAVLAATGAHDEPSGDPLNPDPRRSDRVSVQAAASLDPVIAGEPFSVHVVVTPLPELKVYAPGSQGYTPVTLVLDWPGDVRALKPRYPPSEPFIFGALKELVQVYTGAFRITQRVTILRTARSAKAGSLTVTGLLRFQSCNDRLCFPPESRRLEIPLRIEKPKDRPGKGSAGD
;
A
#
# COMPACT_ATOMS: atom_id res chain seq x y z
N MET A 1 -53.41 60.15 35.25
CA MET A 1 -52.44 59.15 35.81
C MET A 1 -52.41 58.03 34.83
N SER A 2 -51.44 58.07 33.93
CA SER A 2 -51.37 57.16 32.76
C SER A 2 -50.17 56.26 32.89
N SER A 3 -50.41 54.97 33.12
CA SER A 3 -49.41 53.97 33.16
C SER A 3 -49.07 53.41 31.75
N TRP A 4 -47.85 53.55 31.33
CA TRP A 4 -47.36 53.01 30.05
C TRP A 4 -46.72 51.67 30.32
N HIS A 5 -47.28 50.64 29.79
CA HIS A 5 -46.65 49.30 29.74
C HIS A 5 -45.91 49.13 28.43
N LEU A 6 -44.58 48.95 28.49
CA LEU A 6 -43.72 48.55 27.35
C LEU A 6 -43.73 47.03 27.21
N PRO A 7 -43.84 46.47 26.01
CA PRO A 7 -43.73 45.05 25.79
C PRO A 7 -42.25 44.63 25.70
N ALA A 8 -41.92 43.55 26.36
CA ALA A 8 -40.62 42.91 26.33
C ALA A 8 -40.40 42.29 24.93
N ALA A 9 -39.36 42.72 24.25
CA ALA A 9 -38.90 42.10 23.02
C ALA A 9 -38.15 40.81 23.35
N ALA A 10 -38.67 39.70 22.87
CA ALA A 10 -37.99 38.40 22.92
C ALA A 10 -36.88 38.34 21.86
N LEU A 11 -35.60 38.30 22.31
CA LEU A 11 -34.45 38.01 21.45
C LEU A 11 -34.45 36.52 21.13
N ALA A 12 -34.77 36.15 19.90
CA ALA A 12 -34.54 34.82 19.37
C ALA A 12 -33.05 34.67 19.04
N ALA A 13 -32.32 33.87 19.80
CA ALA A 13 -30.96 33.47 19.48
C ALA A 13 -30.98 32.46 18.33
N VAL A 14 -30.54 32.89 17.17
CA VAL A 14 -30.25 31.99 16.04
C VAL A 14 -28.93 31.30 16.31
N LEU A 15 -28.96 30.00 16.67
CA LEU A 15 -27.78 29.15 16.66
C LEU A 15 -27.38 28.88 15.21
N ALA A 16 -26.33 29.56 14.75
CA ALA A 16 -25.64 29.21 13.53
C ALA A 16 -24.84 27.92 13.76
N ALA A 17 -25.35 26.81 13.22
CA ALA A 17 -24.56 25.57 13.12
C ALA A 17 -23.44 25.81 12.12
N THR A 18 -22.23 26.07 12.61
CA THR A 18 -21.01 26.02 11.79
C THR A 18 -20.75 24.57 11.43
N GLY A 19 -21.20 24.16 10.24
CA GLY A 19 -20.75 22.92 9.61
C GLY A 19 -19.23 22.99 9.43
N ALA A 20 -18.51 22.11 10.14
CA ALA A 20 -17.11 21.88 9.87
C ALA A 20 -17.01 21.28 8.46
N HIS A 21 -16.66 22.12 7.49
CA HIS A 21 -16.20 21.65 6.20
C HIS A 21 -14.83 21.01 6.45
N ASP A 22 -14.78 19.69 6.33
CA ASP A 22 -13.54 18.92 6.29
C ASP A 22 -12.85 19.26 4.94
N GLU A 23 -12.12 20.37 4.94
CA GLU A 23 -11.28 20.72 3.81
C GLU A 23 -10.14 19.70 3.76
N PRO A 24 -9.91 19.05 2.61
CA PRO A 24 -8.73 18.20 2.45
C PRO A 24 -7.50 19.11 2.50
N SER A 25 -6.85 19.16 3.66
CA SER A 25 -5.60 19.88 3.88
C SER A 25 -4.46 19.16 3.15
N GLY A 26 -4.43 19.31 1.82
CA GLY A 26 -3.28 18.96 1.00
C GLY A 26 -2.42 20.21 0.84
N ASP A 27 -1.23 20.24 1.44
CA ASP A 27 -0.23 21.24 1.14
C ASP A 27 0.15 21.12 -0.34
N PRO A 28 -0.10 22.13 -1.20
CA PRO A 28 0.22 22.06 -2.61
C PRO A 28 1.72 21.93 -2.90
N LEU A 29 2.59 22.21 -1.91
CA LEU A 29 4.04 22.05 -2.01
C LEU A 29 4.54 20.70 -1.49
N ASN A 30 3.69 19.93 -0.79
CA ASN A 30 3.96 18.59 -0.34
C ASN A 30 2.76 17.69 -0.67
N PRO A 31 2.57 17.33 -1.95
CA PRO A 31 1.45 16.48 -2.34
C PRO A 31 1.53 15.17 -1.58
N ASP A 32 0.40 14.76 -0.97
CA ASP A 32 0.28 13.48 -0.26
C ASP A 32 0.92 12.37 -1.12
N PRO A 33 1.98 11.69 -0.64
CA PRO A 33 2.65 10.64 -1.40
C PRO A 33 1.73 9.46 -1.76
N ARG A 34 0.51 9.43 -1.21
CA ARG A 34 -0.54 8.47 -1.56
C ARG A 34 -1.34 8.87 -2.80
N ARG A 35 -1.18 10.09 -3.30
CA ARG A 35 -2.01 10.68 -4.35
C ARG A 35 -1.26 10.91 -5.65
N SER A 36 -0.87 9.84 -6.32
CA SER A 36 -0.69 9.91 -7.75
C SER A 36 -1.87 9.21 -8.41
N ASP A 37 -2.64 9.94 -9.13
CA ASP A 37 -3.76 9.41 -9.91
C ASP A 37 -3.25 8.56 -11.11
N ARG A 38 -1.92 8.51 -11.32
CA ARG A 38 -1.29 7.81 -12.45
C ARG A 38 -1.11 6.31 -12.25
N VAL A 39 -0.91 5.89 -11.00
CA VAL A 39 -0.67 4.49 -10.65
C VAL A 39 -1.43 4.16 -9.38
N SER A 40 -2.34 3.20 -9.45
CA SER A 40 -2.95 2.63 -8.26
C SER A 40 -2.13 1.47 -7.71
N VAL A 41 -2.11 1.32 -6.38
CA VAL A 41 -1.35 0.27 -5.70
C VAL A 41 -2.23 -0.38 -4.65
N GLN A 42 -2.30 -1.71 -4.69
CA GLN A 42 -3.01 -2.52 -3.70
C GLN A 42 -2.05 -3.55 -3.13
N ALA A 43 -2.06 -3.76 -1.82
CA ALA A 43 -1.20 -4.73 -1.17
C ALA A 43 -2.00 -5.60 -0.20
N ALA A 44 -1.77 -6.91 -0.25
CA ALA A 44 -2.45 -7.87 0.62
C ALA A 44 -1.61 -9.14 0.81
N ALA A 45 -1.86 -9.85 1.88
CA ALA A 45 -1.37 -11.21 2.04
C ALA A 45 -2.22 -12.21 1.23
N SER A 46 -1.62 -13.32 0.82
CA SER A 46 -2.30 -14.41 0.11
C SER A 46 -3.25 -15.22 0.98
N LEU A 47 -3.12 -15.08 2.29
CA LEU A 47 -3.93 -15.75 3.31
C LEU A 47 -4.34 -14.73 4.38
N ASP A 48 -5.53 -14.87 4.93
CA ASP A 48 -6.01 -14.09 6.05
C ASP A 48 -6.98 -14.96 6.89
N PRO A 49 -6.58 -15.41 8.07
CA PRO A 49 -5.30 -15.17 8.74
C PRO A 49 -4.12 -15.94 8.12
N VAL A 50 -2.90 -15.49 8.37
CA VAL A 50 -1.67 -16.23 8.10
C VAL A 50 -1.35 -17.15 9.28
N ILE A 51 -0.77 -18.31 9.02
CA ILE A 51 -0.43 -19.27 10.08
C ILE A 51 1.05 -19.13 10.45
N ALA A 52 1.35 -18.91 11.72
CA ALA A 52 2.74 -18.83 12.19
C ALA A 52 3.49 -20.13 11.94
N GLY A 53 4.69 -20.03 11.36
CA GLY A 53 5.52 -21.15 10.93
C GLY A 53 5.22 -21.67 9.54
N GLU A 54 4.16 -21.22 8.89
CA GLU A 54 3.82 -21.59 7.52
C GLU A 54 4.20 -20.48 6.52
N PRO A 55 4.65 -20.83 5.31
CA PRO A 55 4.97 -19.84 4.29
C PRO A 55 3.67 -19.28 3.67
N PHE A 56 3.63 -17.98 3.48
CA PHE A 56 2.61 -17.26 2.72
C PHE A 56 3.27 -16.27 1.76
N SER A 57 2.48 -15.57 0.98
CA SER A 57 2.98 -14.52 0.10
C SER A 57 2.30 -13.18 0.40
N VAL A 58 3.05 -12.10 0.27
CA VAL A 58 2.49 -10.75 0.14
C VAL A 58 2.50 -10.41 -1.35
N HIS A 59 1.37 -9.91 -1.82
CA HIS A 59 1.17 -9.44 -3.18
C HIS A 59 1.00 -7.93 -3.18
N VAL A 60 1.75 -7.26 -4.05
CA VAL A 60 1.56 -5.85 -4.35
C VAL A 60 1.17 -5.75 -5.81
N VAL A 61 -0.07 -5.35 -6.05
CA VAL A 61 -0.62 -5.13 -7.40
C VAL A 61 -0.47 -3.66 -7.74
N VAL A 62 0.20 -3.40 -8.84
CA VAL A 62 0.47 -2.05 -9.37
C VAL A 62 -0.27 -1.92 -10.68
N THR A 63 -1.15 -0.94 -10.79
CA THR A 63 -1.95 -0.70 -11.99
C THR A 63 -1.73 0.71 -12.48
N PRO A 64 -0.91 0.92 -13.52
CA PRO A 64 -0.80 2.21 -14.18
C PRO A 64 -2.10 2.56 -14.90
N LEU A 65 -2.38 3.87 -15.06
CA LEU A 65 -3.45 4.33 -15.94
C LEU A 65 -3.22 3.84 -17.38
N PRO A 66 -4.27 3.75 -18.20
CA PRO A 66 -4.12 3.49 -19.64
C PRO A 66 -3.05 4.40 -20.24
N GLU A 67 -2.30 3.88 -21.21
CA GLU A 67 -1.19 4.55 -21.91
C GLU A 67 0.07 4.83 -21.07
N LEU A 68 0.03 4.61 -19.75
CA LEU A 68 1.22 4.71 -18.92
C LEU A 68 1.97 3.38 -18.86
N LYS A 69 3.28 3.51 -18.78
CA LYS A 69 4.23 2.41 -18.60
C LYS A 69 5.01 2.66 -17.33
N VAL A 70 5.28 1.61 -16.56
CA VAL A 70 6.14 1.66 -15.37
C VAL A 70 7.45 0.96 -15.70
N TYR A 71 8.59 1.59 -15.43
CA TYR A 71 9.88 0.98 -15.66
C TYR A 71 10.08 -0.26 -14.79
N ALA A 72 10.45 -1.35 -15.46
CA ALA A 72 10.73 -2.63 -14.83
C ALA A 72 12.19 -2.73 -14.35
N PRO A 73 12.52 -3.66 -13.43
CA PRO A 73 13.89 -3.97 -13.09
C PRO A 73 14.72 -4.27 -14.34
N GLY A 74 15.94 -3.72 -14.40
CA GLY A 74 16.83 -3.84 -15.56
C GLY A 74 16.84 -2.61 -16.48
N SER A 75 15.90 -1.67 -16.35
CA SER A 75 15.94 -0.39 -17.06
C SER A 75 17.09 0.46 -16.53
N GLN A 76 17.95 0.93 -17.43
CA GLN A 76 19.07 1.82 -17.12
C GLN A 76 18.68 3.28 -17.37
N GLY A 77 19.25 4.21 -16.60
CA GLY A 77 18.99 5.65 -16.78
C GLY A 77 17.65 6.12 -16.19
N TYR A 78 16.81 5.23 -15.69
CA TYR A 78 15.47 5.51 -15.14
C TYR A 78 15.31 4.89 -13.76
N THR A 79 14.22 5.21 -13.06
CA THR A 79 13.90 4.60 -11.77
C THR A 79 12.99 3.39 -11.96
N PRO A 80 13.53 2.16 -11.91
CA PRO A 80 12.71 0.95 -12.01
C PRO A 80 11.84 0.78 -10.77
N VAL A 81 10.73 0.06 -10.92
CA VAL A 81 9.89 -0.28 -9.78
C VAL A 81 10.68 -1.11 -8.78
N THR A 82 10.63 -0.69 -7.51
CA THR A 82 11.35 -1.32 -6.41
C THR A 82 10.43 -1.40 -5.19
N LEU A 83 10.30 -2.60 -4.63
CA LEU A 83 9.53 -2.85 -3.41
C LEU A 83 10.47 -3.16 -2.25
N VAL A 84 10.31 -2.42 -1.16
CA VAL A 84 10.96 -2.70 0.13
C VAL A 84 9.87 -2.80 1.18
N LEU A 85 9.77 -3.93 1.87
CA LEU A 85 8.89 -4.13 3.02
C LEU A 85 9.73 -4.31 4.28
N ASP A 86 9.32 -3.63 5.36
CA ASP A 86 10.04 -3.60 6.63
C ASP A 86 9.56 -4.76 7.51
N TRP A 87 10.30 -5.85 7.50
CA TRP A 87 10.01 -7.04 8.28
C TRP A 87 10.78 -7.04 9.61
N PRO A 88 10.11 -7.37 10.73
CA PRO A 88 10.83 -7.65 11.98
C PRO A 88 11.85 -8.76 11.84
N GLY A 89 12.89 -8.73 12.68
CA GLY A 89 14.00 -9.72 12.61
C GLY A 89 13.59 -11.17 12.88
N ASP A 90 12.41 -11.41 13.44
CA ASP A 90 11.81 -12.72 13.66
C ASP A 90 10.85 -13.17 12.54
N VAL A 91 10.92 -12.50 11.40
CA VAL A 91 10.23 -12.85 10.16
C VAL A 91 11.25 -13.15 9.06
N ARG A 92 11.09 -14.27 8.38
CA ARG A 92 11.91 -14.64 7.22
C ARG A 92 11.20 -14.21 5.96
N ALA A 93 11.73 -13.21 5.26
CA ALA A 93 11.23 -12.73 3.99
C ALA A 93 12.27 -12.98 2.88
N LEU A 94 11.82 -13.56 1.76
CA LEU A 94 12.66 -13.68 0.56
C LEU A 94 12.66 -12.35 -0.19
N LYS A 95 13.58 -12.20 -1.16
CA LYS A 95 13.56 -11.04 -2.05
C LYS A 95 12.24 -10.96 -2.84
N PRO A 96 11.69 -9.76 -3.09
CA PRO A 96 10.54 -9.59 -3.96
C PRO A 96 10.80 -10.17 -5.35
N ARG A 97 9.80 -10.82 -5.91
CA ARG A 97 9.80 -11.33 -7.28
C ARG A 97 8.92 -10.44 -8.14
N TYR A 98 9.46 -10.03 -9.27
CA TYR A 98 8.79 -9.22 -10.28
C TYR A 98 8.37 -10.13 -11.43
N PRO A 99 7.23 -9.87 -12.09
CA PRO A 99 6.83 -10.64 -13.28
C PRO A 99 7.75 -10.33 -14.47
N PRO A 100 7.67 -11.10 -15.55
CA PRO A 100 8.31 -10.74 -16.82
C PRO A 100 7.87 -9.34 -17.27
N SER A 101 8.80 -8.57 -17.80
CA SER A 101 8.59 -7.24 -18.39
C SER A 101 8.62 -7.30 -19.91
N GLU A 102 8.19 -6.25 -20.55
CA GLU A 102 8.17 -6.10 -22.00
C GLU A 102 9.25 -5.11 -22.45
N PRO A 103 9.97 -5.38 -23.56
CA PRO A 103 10.86 -4.41 -24.16
C PRO A 103 10.04 -3.27 -24.81
N PHE A 104 10.42 -2.04 -24.57
CA PHE A 104 9.81 -0.86 -25.14
C PHE A 104 10.87 0.09 -25.66
N ILE A 105 10.68 0.62 -26.88
CA ILE A 105 11.57 1.61 -27.48
C ILE A 105 10.98 2.99 -27.20
N PHE A 106 11.65 3.77 -26.36
CA PHE A 106 11.25 5.14 -26.08
C PHE A 106 11.56 6.04 -27.28
N GLY A 107 10.51 6.59 -27.90
CA GLY A 107 10.53 7.12 -29.26
C GLY A 107 11.54 8.25 -29.53
N ALA A 108 11.72 9.19 -28.58
CA ALA A 108 12.58 10.35 -28.75
C ALA A 108 14.08 10.00 -28.77
N LEU A 109 14.51 9.01 -27.98
CA LEU A 109 15.91 8.64 -27.80
C LEU A 109 16.27 7.30 -28.43
N LYS A 110 15.29 6.56 -28.96
CA LYS A 110 15.43 5.18 -29.47
C LYS A 110 16.07 4.22 -28.44
N GLU A 111 15.86 4.49 -27.18
CA GLU A 111 16.39 3.66 -26.07
C GLU A 111 15.47 2.47 -25.84
N LEU A 112 16.07 1.29 -25.76
CA LEU A 112 15.38 0.07 -25.38
C LEU A 112 15.33 -0.05 -23.87
N VAL A 113 14.13 -0.02 -23.29
CA VAL A 113 13.88 -0.13 -21.86
C VAL A 113 12.94 -1.29 -21.55
N GLN A 114 12.93 -1.75 -20.31
CA GLN A 114 12.01 -2.77 -19.84
C GLN A 114 10.86 -2.11 -19.08
N VAL A 115 9.62 -2.44 -19.42
CA VAL A 115 8.43 -1.80 -18.85
C VAL A 115 7.32 -2.79 -18.51
N TYR A 116 6.38 -2.31 -17.72
CA TYR A 116 5.06 -2.90 -17.52
C TYR A 116 4.01 -1.96 -18.11
N THR A 117 3.23 -2.44 -19.06
CA THR A 117 2.21 -1.66 -19.79
C THR A 117 0.82 -1.75 -19.21
N GLY A 118 0.60 -2.68 -18.29
CA GLY A 118 -0.69 -2.91 -17.62
C GLY A 118 -0.51 -3.26 -16.16
N ALA A 119 -1.56 -3.77 -15.55
CA ALA A 119 -1.51 -4.24 -14.17
C ALA A 119 -0.52 -5.38 -14.01
N PHE A 120 0.36 -5.28 -13.02
CA PHE A 120 1.32 -6.32 -12.69
C PHE A 120 1.38 -6.57 -11.19
N ARG A 121 1.89 -7.76 -10.81
CA ARG A 121 1.96 -8.20 -9.42
C ARG A 121 3.40 -8.48 -9.00
N ILE A 122 3.83 -7.80 -7.95
CA ILE A 122 5.07 -8.12 -7.24
C ILE A 122 4.71 -9.07 -6.11
N THR A 123 5.49 -10.13 -5.93
CA THR A 123 5.22 -11.16 -4.91
C THR A 123 6.44 -11.33 -4.01
N GLN A 124 6.22 -11.26 -2.70
CA GLN A 124 7.25 -11.58 -1.71
C GLN A 124 6.81 -12.75 -0.84
N ARG A 125 7.62 -13.79 -0.80
CA ARG A 125 7.41 -14.97 0.04
C ARG A 125 7.93 -14.74 1.44
N VAL A 126 7.12 -15.10 2.45
CA VAL A 126 7.35 -14.75 3.85
C VAL A 126 7.00 -15.93 4.75
N THR A 127 7.71 -16.04 5.88
CA THR A 127 7.36 -16.95 6.98
C THR A 127 7.54 -16.23 8.30
N ILE A 128 6.47 -16.08 9.08
CA ILE A 128 6.52 -15.57 10.44
C ILE A 128 6.93 -16.74 11.35
N LEU A 129 7.99 -16.59 12.14
CA LEU A 129 8.43 -17.67 13.05
C LEU A 129 7.38 -17.91 14.13
N ARG A 130 7.19 -19.16 14.55
CA ARG A 130 6.24 -19.51 15.64
C ARG A 130 6.57 -18.83 16.97
N THR A 131 7.85 -18.50 17.18
CA THR A 131 8.34 -17.80 18.36
C THR A 131 8.26 -16.29 18.26
N ALA A 132 7.87 -15.74 17.09
CA ALA A 132 7.78 -14.30 16.85
C ALA A 132 6.87 -13.60 17.84
N ARG A 133 7.21 -12.35 18.17
CA ARG A 133 6.36 -11.51 19.01
C ARG A 133 5.00 -11.28 18.36
N SER A 134 4.99 -11.03 17.06
CA SER A 134 3.78 -10.89 16.26
C SER A 134 2.90 -12.14 16.27
N ALA A 135 3.49 -13.35 16.24
CA ALA A 135 2.77 -14.61 16.38
C ALA A 135 2.09 -14.76 17.76
N LYS A 136 2.70 -14.20 18.80
CA LYS A 136 2.11 -14.17 20.15
C LYS A 136 1.02 -13.11 20.26
N ALA A 137 1.21 -11.97 19.62
CA ALA A 137 0.25 -10.86 19.61
C ALA A 137 -0.97 -11.11 18.71
N GLY A 138 -0.89 -12.06 17.79
CA GLY A 138 -1.96 -12.39 16.84
C GLY A 138 -2.10 -11.43 15.66
N SER A 139 -1.24 -10.42 15.56
CA SER A 139 -1.26 -9.44 14.48
C SER A 139 0.10 -8.80 14.23
N LEU A 140 0.28 -8.27 13.02
CA LEU A 140 1.43 -7.49 12.60
C LEU A 140 0.99 -6.53 11.49
N THR A 141 1.33 -5.26 11.60
CA THR A 141 1.23 -4.33 10.46
C THR A 141 2.61 -4.20 9.84
N VAL A 142 2.72 -4.60 8.58
CA VAL A 142 3.96 -4.48 7.80
C VAL A 142 3.91 -3.16 7.05
N THR A 143 4.92 -2.34 7.25
CA THR A 143 5.12 -1.11 6.47
C THR A 143 6.09 -1.35 5.33
N GLY A 144 6.11 -0.43 4.37
CA GLY A 144 7.06 -0.50 3.28
C GLY A 144 6.95 0.65 2.30
N LEU A 145 7.79 0.58 1.28
CA LEU A 145 7.88 1.57 0.25
C LEU A 145 7.92 0.91 -1.12
N LEU A 146 7.02 1.33 -2.00
CA LEU A 146 7.09 1.07 -3.43
C LEU A 146 7.58 2.33 -4.11
N ARG A 147 8.75 2.28 -4.77
CA ARG A 147 9.29 3.35 -5.59
C ARG A 147 9.18 2.97 -7.05
N PHE A 148 8.81 3.91 -7.92
CA PHE A 148 8.67 3.66 -9.34
C PHE A 148 8.76 4.98 -10.14
N GLN A 149 8.92 4.85 -11.45
CA GLN A 149 8.77 5.93 -12.39
C GLN A 149 7.86 5.48 -13.52
N SER A 150 6.95 6.35 -13.94
CA SER A 150 6.04 6.09 -15.05
C SER A 150 6.29 7.06 -16.21
N CYS A 151 6.00 6.60 -17.42
CA CYS A 151 6.09 7.39 -18.65
C CYS A 151 4.89 7.07 -19.55
N ASN A 152 4.54 8.02 -20.42
CA ASN A 152 3.80 7.74 -21.64
C ASN A 152 4.76 7.78 -22.84
N ASP A 153 4.24 7.77 -24.05
CA ASP A 153 5.07 7.76 -25.27
C ASP A 153 5.82 9.07 -25.53
N ARG A 154 5.50 10.13 -24.80
CA ARG A 154 6.04 11.49 -24.99
C ARG A 154 6.84 12.00 -23.80
N LEU A 155 6.45 11.64 -22.59
CA LEU A 155 6.95 12.25 -21.35
C LEU A 155 7.16 11.21 -20.27
N CYS A 156 8.31 11.31 -19.58
CA CYS A 156 8.56 10.60 -18.33
C CYS A 156 8.27 11.52 -17.13
N PHE A 157 7.47 11.00 -16.22
CA PHE A 157 7.15 11.71 -14.99
C PHE A 157 8.28 11.56 -13.98
N PRO A 158 8.42 12.46 -13.02
CA PRO A 158 9.36 12.28 -11.92
C PRO A 158 9.13 10.96 -11.18
N PRO A 159 10.19 10.35 -10.61
CA PRO A 159 10.05 9.18 -9.76
C PRO A 159 9.11 9.44 -8.57
N GLU A 160 8.27 8.45 -8.27
CA GLU A 160 7.30 8.49 -7.20
C GLU A 160 7.54 7.39 -6.18
N SER A 161 7.03 7.60 -4.96
CA SER A 161 7.06 6.61 -3.90
C SER A 161 5.69 6.47 -3.26
N ARG A 162 5.31 5.22 -2.92
CA ARG A 162 4.08 4.89 -2.20
C ARG A 162 4.43 4.19 -0.90
N ARG A 163 3.96 4.75 0.21
CA ARG A 163 3.97 4.04 1.49
C ARG A 163 2.91 2.94 1.44
N LEU A 164 3.27 1.80 1.97
CA LEU A 164 2.40 0.63 2.10
C LEU A 164 2.21 0.30 3.57
N GLU A 165 0.99 -0.05 3.93
CA GLU A 165 0.65 -0.59 5.25
C GLU A 165 -0.19 -1.83 5.01
N ILE A 166 0.30 -2.97 5.46
CA ILE A 166 -0.31 -4.28 5.22
C ILE A 166 -0.63 -4.91 6.57
N PRO A 167 -1.88 -4.83 7.03
CA PRO A 167 -2.29 -5.50 8.26
C PRO A 167 -2.35 -7.01 8.03
N LEU A 168 -1.77 -7.77 8.94
CA LEU A 168 -1.79 -9.22 8.97
C LEU A 168 -2.45 -9.71 10.25
N ARG A 169 -3.42 -10.59 10.14
CA ARG A 169 -3.90 -11.41 11.25
C ARG A 169 -3.08 -12.68 11.29
N ILE A 170 -2.65 -13.10 12.47
CA ILE A 170 -1.74 -14.22 12.64
C ILE A 170 -2.39 -15.23 13.59
N GLU A 171 -2.51 -16.46 13.15
CA GLU A 171 -2.95 -17.58 13.98
C GLU A 171 -1.80 -18.53 14.30
N LYS A 172 -1.91 -19.18 15.44
CA LYS A 172 -1.01 -20.28 15.80
C LYS A 172 -1.39 -21.51 14.95
N PRO A 173 -0.42 -22.35 14.55
CA PRO A 173 -0.76 -23.60 13.93
C PRO A 173 -1.62 -24.43 14.88
N LYS A 174 -2.67 -25.04 14.36
CA LYS A 174 -3.44 -26.04 15.11
C LYS A 174 -2.50 -27.20 15.41
N ASP A 175 -2.43 -27.59 16.68
CA ASP A 175 -1.68 -28.78 17.05
C ASP A 175 -2.22 -29.95 16.24
N ARG A 176 -1.38 -30.55 15.42
CA ARG A 176 -1.73 -31.78 14.69
C ARG A 176 -1.91 -32.82 15.77
N PRO A 177 -3.11 -33.45 15.93
CA PRO A 177 -3.29 -34.54 16.88
C PRO A 177 -2.15 -35.52 16.65
N GLY A 178 -1.41 -35.79 17.72
CA GLY A 178 -0.21 -36.63 17.68
C GLY A 178 -0.51 -37.92 16.96
N LYS A 179 0.32 -38.26 15.98
CA LYS A 179 0.35 -39.60 15.43
C LYS A 179 0.60 -40.50 16.61
N GLY A 180 -0.46 -41.17 17.07
CA GLY A 180 -0.40 -42.07 18.21
C GLY A 180 0.82 -42.98 18.01
N SER A 181 1.69 -42.99 18.98
CA SER A 181 2.70 -44.03 19.14
C SER A 181 1.94 -45.35 19.13
N ALA A 182 1.98 -46.06 18.02
CA ALA A 182 1.69 -47.48 18.04
C ALA A 182 2.78 -48.09 18.90
N GLY A 183 2.51 -48.24 20.18
CA GLY A 183 3.28 -49.05 21.06
C GLY A 183 3.09 -50.53 20.67
N ASP A 184 4.15 -51.16 20.45
CA ASP A 184 4.34 -52.59 20.39
C ASP A 184 3.99 -53.22 21.76
#